data_2266c8743129e42a4f9dd23ffa471762
#
_entry.id   2266c8743129e42a4f9dd23ffa471762
#
_cell.length_a   1.000
_cell.length_b   1.000
_cell.length_c   1.000
_cell.angle_alpha   90.00
_cell.angle_beta   90.00
_cell.angle_gamma   90.00
#
_symmetry.space_group_name_H-M   'P 1'
#
loop_
_entity.id
_entity.type
_entity.pdbx_description
1 polymer ?
#
loop_
_entity_poly.entity_id
_entity_poly.type
_entity_poly.pdbx_seq_one_letter_code
_entity_poly.pdbx_strand_id
1 'polypeptide(L)'
;MEKAVERLSALQSKRENIRNICVLAHVDHGKTTLSDGLIAHNGFISQKLAGKLRFMDFLDDEQRRGITMKSAAISLLYTPKATPDAGEPGPLLINLIDSPGHVDFCSEVSTAARLSDGGLVVVDVVEGICVQTHAVLRQAWEERLQVCLVFNKLDRLIVEMGYTPLEAYERMRNLLHEINGVMSAFVSEKFISQADTLLATFGGDNVAEGDETAGDDAELEDVLTDADHSDAAFSVDRGNVAFACAADGWAFRVDLFAEMYASKLGCSSKALQKGLWGDWFYHPKSKKIVGKKTAGGKLKPLFVQLVLDPIWKMYHAAEAEKHGYPPEGKDLATMAASLKVDVPEKDIKSSDRKYALNAILKAWLPLSPTILEMVATCLPSPVSSAPHRSFRLMPAPTLKAELDPEHARALVASRKAVATCSTSEGASTAAFVSKMLAVPMSAVQGMTGVGDSVFLGFGRVYSGVLREGDKMPSRSRRKRRRIYQCGKVGILPGCPRRCTPLCTGEQSKGGL
;
A
#
# COMPACT_ATOMS: atom_id res chain seq x y z
N MET A 1 5.95 -21.21 -14.87
CA MET A 1 6.13 -20.89 -13.43
C MET A 1 7.60 -20.65 -13.10
N GLU A 2 8.53 -21.53 -13.47
CA GLU A 2 9.98 -21.35 -13.25
C GLU A 2 10.55 -20.04 -13.77
N LYS A 3 10.29 -19.66 -15.01
CA LYS A 3 10.75 -18.38 -15.57
C LYS A 3 10.23 -17.13 -14.81
N ALA A 4 9.06 -17.22 -14.18
CA ALA A 4 8.54 -16.12 -13.36
C ALA A 4 9.30 -16.03 -12.03
N VAL A 5 9.59 -17.16 -11.39
CA VAL A 5 10.38 -17.25 -10.17
C VAL A 5 11.81 -16.73 -10.39
N GLU A 6 12.45 -17.12 -11.50
CA GLU A 6 13.78 -16.61 -11.88
C GLU A 6 13.79 -15.08 -12.06
N ARG A 7 12.78 -14.51 -12.72
CA ARG A 7 12.62 -13.06 -12.87
C ARG A 7 12.43 -12.34 -11.54
N LEU A 8 11.58 -12.88 -10.68
CA LEU A 8 11.37 -12.35 -9.33
C LEU A 8 12.66 -12.40 -8.50
N SER A 9 13.40 -13.51 -8.58
CA SER A 9 14.69 -13.69 -7.90
C SER A 9 15.74 -12.68 -8.38
N ALA A 10 15.83 -12.47 -9.69
CA ALA A 10 16.75 -11.49 -10.26
C ALA A 10 16.43 -10.04 -9.83
N LEU A 11 15.14 -9.72 -9.64
CA LEU A 11 14.71 -8.39 -9.19
C LEU A 11 14.96 -8.15 -7.70
N GLN A 12 15.02 -9.18 -6.86
CA GLN A 12 15.33 -9.03 -5.44
C GLN A 12 16.70 -8.41 -5.17
N SER A 13 17.66 -8.59 -6.05
CA SER A 13 18.98 -7.96 -5.95
C SER A 13 18.95 -6.45 -6.22
N LYS A 14 17.92 -5.97 -6.94
CA LYS A 14 17.74 -4.55 -7.32
C LYS A 14 16.85 -3.83 -6.29
N ARG A 15 17.41 -3.45 -5.15
CA ARG A 15 16.69 -2.87 -4.01
C ARG A 15 15.82 -1.66 -4.35
N GLU A 16 16.22 -0.84 -5.31
CA GLU A 16 15.47 0.34 -5.76
C GLU A 16 14.19 -0.04 -6.52
N ASN A 17 14.19 -1.23 -7.14
CA ASN A 17 13.04 -1.74 -7.90
C ASN A 17 12.07 -2.57 -7.04
N ILE A 18 12.24 -2.57 -5.73
CA ILE A 18 11.35 -3.28 -4.80
C ILE A 18 10.34 -2.28 -4.20
N ARG A 19 9.11 -2.74 -3.99
CA ARG A 19 8.08 -2.06 -3.19
C ARG A 19 7.51 -3.06 -2.19
N ASN A 20 7.77 -2.86 -0.90
CA ASN A 20 7.17 -3.66 0.16
C ASN A 20 5.97 -2.91 0.69
N ILE A 21 4.78 -3.42 0.47
CA ILE A 21 3.54 -2.73 0.79
C ILE A 21 2.61 -3.61 1.61
N CYS A 22 1.85 -3.01 2.52
CA CYS A 22 0.75 -3.67 3.21
C CYS A 22 -0.58 -3.00 2.88
N VAL A 23 -1.65 -3.79 2.93
CA VAL A 23 -3.01 -3.28 2.78
C VAL A 23 -3.63 -3.09 4.16
N LEU A 24 -4.07 -1.88 4.44
CA LEU A 24 -4.61 -1.44 5.72
C LEU A 24 -6.06 -0.99 5.53
N ALA A 25 -6.98 -1.53 6.30
CA ALA A 25 -8.39 -1.16 6.20
C ALA A 25 -9.18 -1.59 7.43
N HIS A 26 -10.33 -0.95 7.63
CA HIS A 26 -11.38 -1.50 8.49
C HIS A 26 -11.91 -2.83 7.95
N VAL A 27 -12.60 -3.61 8.79
CA VAL A 27 -13.31 -4.83 8.35
C VAL A 27 -14.30 -4.45 7.25
N ASP A 28 -14.46 -5.33 6.28
CA ASP A 28 -15.38 -5.19 5.13
C ASP A 28 -15.19 -3.98 4.20
N HIS A 29 -14.15 -3.15 4.38
CA HIS A 29 -13.84 -2.07 3.43
C HIS A 29 -13.29 -2.56 2.08
N GLY A 30 -13.14 -3.88 1.90
CA GLY A 30 -12.78 -4.49 0.61
C GLY A 30 -11.29 -4.73 0.39
N LYS A 31 -10.52 -4.83 1.47
CA LYS A 31 -9.08 -5.11 1.48
C LYS A 31 -8.73 -6.37 0.69
N THR A 32 -9.30 -7.53 1.06
CA THR A 32 -9.03 -8.82 0.41
C THR A 32 -9.52 -8.83 -1.05
N THR A 33 -10.65 -8.18 -1.35
CA THR A 33 -11.15 -8.04 -2.71
C THR A 33 -10.20 -7.23 -3.60
N LEU A 34 -9.61 -6.16 -3.05
CA LEU A 34 -8.60 -5.37 -3.74
C LEU A 34 -7.34 -6.20 -3.98
N SER A 35 -6.84 -6.91 -2.95
CA SER A 35 -5.68 -7.80 -3.05
C SER A 35 -5.87 -8.87 -4.12
N ASP A 36 -7.04 -9.54 -4.15
CA ASP A 36 -7.37 -10.53 -5.18
C ASP A 36 -7.35 -9.92 -6.60
N GLY A 37 -7.84 -8.70 -6.76
CA GLY A 37 -7.78 -7.98 -8.04
C GLY A 37 -6.34 -7.79 -8.52
N LEU A 38 -5.44 -7.36 -7.63
CA LEU A 38 -4.02 -7.17 -7.96
C LEU A 38 -3.33 -8.49 -8.30
N ILE A 39 -3.66 -9.57 -7.58
CA ILE A 39 -3.14 -10.92 -7.78
C ILE A 39 -3.59 -11.49 -9.13
N ALA A 40 -4.86 -11.25 -9.50
CA ALA A 40 -5.40 -11.70 -10.78
C ALA A 40 -4.70 -11.05 -11.99
N HIS A 41 -4.24 -9.82 -11.87
CA HIS A 41 -3.46 -9.14 -12.92
C HIS A 41 -2.14 -9.86 -13.24
N ASN A 42 -1.53 -10.48 -12.25
CA ASN A 42 -0.31 -11.27 -12.40
C ASN A 42 -0.55 -12.73 -12.85
N GLY A 43 -1.80 -13.11 -13.11
CA GLY A 43 -2.17 -14.43 -13.63
C GLY A 43 -2.13 -15.57 -12.61
N PHE A 44 -2.02 -15.28 -11.32
CA PHE A 44 -2.09 -16.31 -10.28
C PHE A 44 -3.49 -16.88 -10.09
N ILE A 45 -4.50 -16.05 -10.32
CA ILE A 45 -5.92 -16.44 -10.34
C ILE A 45 -6.58 -15.88 -11.59
N SER A 46 -7.69 -16.49 -12.01
CA SER A 46 -8.44 -15.97 -13.16
C SER A 46 -9.18 -14.68 -12.79
N GLN A 47 -9.30 -13.76 -13.74
CA GLN A 47 -10.03 -12.49 -13.58
C GLN A 47 -11.50 -12.69 -13.13
N LYS A 48 -12.11 -13.84 -13.45
CA LYS A 48 -13.49 -14.18 -13.05
C LYS A 48 -13.61 -14.56 -11.58
N LEU A 49 -12.53 -15.02 -10.96
CA LEU A 49 -12.46 -15.44 -9.56
C LEU A 49 -11.93 -14.34 -8.65
N ALA A 50 -11.38 -13.26 -9.21
CA ALA A 50 -10.94 -12.11 -8.44
C ALA A 50 -12.07 -11.55 -7.58
N GLY A 51 -11.79 -11.32 -6.29
CA GLY A 51 -12.75 -10.85 -5.29
C GLY A 51 -13.73 -11.92 -4.76
N LYS A 52 -13.68 -13.15 -5.29
CA LYS A 52 -14.52 -14.27 -4.83
C LYS A 52 -13.72 -15.37 -4.13
N LEU A 53 -12.47 -15.57 -4.58
CA LEU A 53 -11.65 -16.69 -4.13
C LEU A 53 -10.98 -16.44 -2.77
N ARG A 54 -10.78 -15.16 -2.38
CA ARG A 54 -10.02 -14.78 -1.18
C ARG A 54 -8.69 -15.52 -1.11
N PHE A 55 -7.88 -15.32 -2.15
CA PHE A 55 -6.67 -16.10 -2.41
C PHE A 55 -5.64 -16.06 -1.27
N MET A 56 -5.56 -14.92 -0.56
CA MET A 56 -4.65 -14.71 0.55
C MET A 56 -5.13 -15.33 1.87
N ASP A 57 -6.42 -15.66 1.98
CA ASP A 57 -7.01 -16.29 3.17
C ASP A 57 -6.84 -17.81 3.04
N PHE A 58 -5.77 -18.38 3.62
CA PHE A 58 -5.38 -19.76 3.44
C PHE A 58 -5.88 -20.71 4.54
N LEU A 59 -6.43 -20.17 5.64
CA LEU A 59 -7.00 -20.97 6.72
C LEU A 59 -8.48 -21.29 6.46
N ASP A 60 -8.91 -22.51 6.77
CA ASP A 60 -10.30 -22.92 6.63
C ASP A 60 -11.26 -22.03 7.45
N ASP A 61 -10.79 -21.56 8.61
CA ASP A 61 -11.56 -20.62 9.45
C ASP A 61 -11.70 -19.23 8.81
N GLU A 62 -10.68 -18.74 8.11
CA GLU A 62 -10.75 -17.49 7.36
C GLU A 62 -11.77 -17.57 6.22
N GLN A 63 -11.73 -18.67 5.47
CA GLN A 63 -12.66 -18.92 4.36
C GLN A 63 -14.11 -19.06 4.87
N ARG A 64 -14.31 -19.80 5.95
CA ARG A 64 -15.64 -20.05 6.53
C ARG A 64 -16.25 -18.80 7.15
N ARG A 65 -15.46 -18.00 7.85
CA ARG A 65 -15.93 -16.79 8.53
C ARG A 65 -15.93 -15.57 7.62
N GLY A 66 -15.25 -15.63 6.46
CA GLY A 66 -15.11 -14.53 5.56
C GLY A 66 -14.24 -13.38 6.09
N ILE A 67 -13.32 -13.63 7.04
CA ILE A 67 -12.42 -12.62 7.62
C ILE A 67 -10.97 -13.07 7.55
N THR A 68 -10.05 -12.17 7.22
CA THR A 68 -8.61 -12.41 7.30
C THR A 68 -8.17 -12.38 8.76
N MET A 69 -7.52 -13.45 9.22
CA MET A 69 -7.03 -13.60 10.60
C MET A 69 -5.51 -13.50 10.68
N LYS A 70 -4.80 -13.96 9.65
CA LYS A 70 -3.34 -13.93 9.58
C LYS A 70 -2.86 -13.16 8.37
N SER A 71 -1.80 -12.38 8.55
CA SER A 71 -1.17 -11.71 7.41
C SER A 71 -0.55 -12.73 6.46
N ALA A 72 -0.78 -12.54 5.17
CA ALA A 72 -0.20 -13.32 4.09
C ALA A 72 0.55 -12.40 3.15
N ALA A 73 1.52 -12.93 2.40
CA ALA A 73 2.30 -12.14 1.46
C ALA A 73 2.44 -12.82 0.11
N ILE A 74 2.47 -12.01 -0.92
CA ILE A 74 2.69 -12.45 -2.30
C ILE A 74 3.58 -11.44 -3.03
N SER A 75 4.41 -11.92 -3.94
CA SER A 75 5.24 -11.07 -4.80
C SER A 75 4.60 -10.93 -6.17
N LEU A 76 4.39 -9.69 -6.59
CA LEU A 76 3.80 -9.30 -7.87
C LEU A 76 4.86 -8.63 -8.75
N LEU A 77 4.74 -8.81 -10.05
CA LEU A 77 5.56 -8.14 -11.04
C LEU A 77 4.74 -7.03 -11.71
N TYR A 78 5.32 -5.84 -11.79
CA TYR A 78 4.69 -4.71 -12.47
C TYR A 78 5.72 -3.90 -13.25
N THR A 79 5.39 -3.49 -14.46
CA THR A 79 6.19 -2.56 -15.25
C THR A 79 5.43 -1.23 -15.34
N PRO A 80 5.93 -0.16 -14.71
CA PRO A 80 5.29 1.15 -14.76
C PRO A 80 5.21 1.69 -16.19
N LYS A 81 4.30 2.64 -16.42
CA LYS A 81 4.18 3.31 -17.69
C LYS A 81 5.45 4.13 -17.97
N ALA A 82 5.89 4.17 -19.23
CA ALA A 82 6.95 5.04 -19.66
C ALA A 82 6.54 6.50 -19.47
N THR A 83 7.40 7.30 -18.86
CA THR A 83 7.21 8.75 -18.77
C THR A 83 8.11 9.44 -19.78
N PRO A 84 7.66 10.54 -20.43
CA PRO A 84 8.44 11.24 -21.44
C PRO A 84 9.83 11.69 -20.95
N ASP A 85 9.95 11.97 -19.65
CA ASP A 85 11.15 12.55 -19.04
C ASP A 85 12.14 11.50 -18.48
N ALA A 86 11.73 10.22 -18.28
CA ALA A 86 12.53 9.24 -17.53
C ALA A 86 12.88 7.94 -18.30
N GLY A 87 12.52 7.85 -19.61
CA GLY A 87 12.75 6.63 -20.40
C GLY A 87 11.82 5.46 -19.99
N GLU A 88 12.10 4.26 -20.50
CA GLU A 88 11.35 3.06 -20.10
C GLU A 88 11.76 2.59 -18.70
N PRO A 89 10.86 2.67 -17.71
CA PRO A 89 11.16 2.19 -16.37
C PRO A 89 11.29 0.67 -16.37
N GLY A 90 12.29 0.16 -15.64
CA GLY A 90 12.45 -1.28 -15.47
C GLY A 90 11.31 -1.90 -14.65
N PRO A 91 11.16 -3.23 -14.73
CA PRO A 91 10.13 -3.92 -13.95
C PRO A 91 10.37 -3.78 -12.45
N LEU A 92 9.29 -3.64 -11.69
CA LEU A 92 9.25 -3.56 -10.23
C LEU A 92 8.80 -4.89 -9.63
N LEU A 93 9.40 -5.24 -8.49
CA LEU A 93 8.97 -6.31 -7.62
C LEU A 93 8.12 -5.71 -6.49
N ILE A 94 6.83 -6.03 -6.47
CA ILE A 94 5.91 -5.54 -5.43
C ILE A 94 5.59 -6.69 -4.49
N ASN A 95 6.09 -6.61 -3.26
CA ASN A 95 5.75 -7.54 -2.19
C ASN A 95 4.52 -7.02 -1.46
N LEU A 96 3.37 -7.61 -1.76
CA LEU A 96 2.08 -7.27 -1.19
C LEU A 96 1.83 -8.10 0.06
N ILE A 97 1.57 -7.45 1.19
CA ILE A 97 1.20 -8.09 2.45
C ILE A 97 -0.26 -7.74 2.75
N ASP A 98 -1.13 -8.73 2.73
CA ASP A 98 -2.50 -8.57 3.22
C ASP A 98 -2.50 -8.72 4.75
N SER A 99 -3.22 -7.83 5.44
CA SER A 99 -3.29 -7.80 6.90
C SER A 99 -4.74 -7.92 7.39
N PRO A 100 -4.97 -8.47 8.59
CA PRO A 100 -6.31 -8.47 9.17
C PRO A 100 -6.88 -7.06 9.32
N GLY A 101 -8.21 -6.94 9.26
CA GLY A 101 -8.90 -5.68 9.54
C GLY A 101 -9.50 -5.59 10.94
N HIS A 102 -9.56 -6.72 11.68
CA HIS A 102 -10.24 -6.79 12.97
C HIS A 102 -9.33 -6.37 14.13
N VAL A 103 -9.89 -5.69 15.12
CA VAL A 103 -9.15 -5.15 16.29
C VAL A 103 -8.39 -6.23 17.07
N ASP A 104 -8.94 -7.43 17.18
CA ASP A 104 -8.32 -8.54 17.90
C ASP A 104 -6.99 -8.99 17.27
N PHE A 105 -6.75 -8.64 16.02
CA PHE A 105 -5.54 -9.01 15.27
C PHE A 105 -4.58 -7.83 15.07
N CYS A 106 -4.64 -6.78 15.91
CA CYS A 106 -3.75 -5.61 15.80
C CYS A 106 -2.27 -5.96 15.80
N SER A 107 -1.86 -7.05 16.46
CA SER A 107 -0.47 -7.53 16.45
C SER A 107 -0.02 -7.98 15.05
N GLU A 108 -0.89 -8.62 14.27
CA GLU A 108 -0.62 -9.01 12.88
C GLU A 108 -0.51 -7.78 11.98
N VAL A 109 -1.38 -6.77 12.19
CA VAL A 109 -1.34 -5.49 11.44
C VAL A 109 -0.04 -4.75 11.73
N SER A 110 0.36 -4.65 13.02
CA SER A 110 1.63 -4.04 13.44
C SER A 110 2.83 -4.72 12.79
N THR A 111 2.78 -6.03 12.72
CA THR A 111 3.85 -6.83 12.14
C THR A 111 3.92 -6.66 10.63
N ALA A 112 2.78 -6.62 9.93
CA ALA A 112 2.70 -6.34 8.50
C ALA A 112 3.23 -4.93 8.16
N ALA A 113 2.84 -3.92 8.96
CA ALA A 113 3.33 -2.56 8.84
C ALA A 113 4.86 -2.47 9.02
N ARG A 114 5.41 -3.19 10.00
CA ARG A 114 6.86 -3.23 10.23
C ARG A 114 7.63 -3.86 9.07
N LEU A 115 7.07 -4.88 8.42
CA LEU A 115 7.69 -5.52 7.25
C LEU A 115 7.62 -4.66 5.98
N SER A 116 6.69 -3.70 5.91
CA SER A 116 6.41 -2.88 4.72
C SER A 116 7.19 -1.57 4.74
N ASP A 117 7.33 -0.93 3.58
CA ASP A 117 7.87 0.43 3.41
C ASP A 117 6.76 1.43 3.12
N GLY A 118 5.68 0.95 2.52
CA GLY A 118 4.50 1.73 2.22
C GLY A 118 3.22 0.98 2.55
N GLY A 119 2.09 1.70 2.50
CA GLY A 119 0.77 1.14 2.77
C GLY A 119 -0.31 1.64 1.83
N LEU A 120 -1.27 0.77 1.53
CA LEU A 120 -2.52 1.12 0.87
C LEU A 120 -3.62 1.18 1.94
N VAL A 121 -4.10 2.37 2.25
CA VAL A 121 -5.24 2.56 3.16
C VAL A 121 -6.51 2.51 2.34
N VAL A 122 -7.37 1.52 2.60
CA VAL A 122 -8.62 1.32 1.87
C VAL A 122 -9.79 1.77 2.74
N VAL A 123 -10.60 2.68 2.22
CA VAL A 123 -11.76 3.26 2.92
C VAL A 123 -13.01 3.09 2.06
N ASP A 124 -14.07 2.53 2.64
CA ASP A 124 -15.39 2.50 2.03
C ASP A 124 -15.99 3.91 2.01
N VAL A 125 -16.40 4.39 0.84
CA VAL A 125 -16.92 5.77 0.67
C VAL A 125 -18.26 6.01 1.38
N VAL A 126 -19.04 4.95 1.61
CA VAL A 126 -20.33 5.03 2.31
C VAL A 126 -20.12 5.05 3.81
N GLU A 127 -19.40 4.08 4.35
CA GLU A 127 -19.14 3.96 5.78
C GLU A 127 -18.19 5.06 6.30
N GLY A 128 -17.17 5.40 5.50
CA GLY A 128 -16.21 6.45 5.85
C GLY A 128 -15.17 6.01 6.87
N ILE A 129 -14.81 6.93 7.77
CA ILE A 129 -13.80 6.69 8.80
C ILE A 129 -14.42 5.97 9.99
N CYS A 130 -13.97 4.76 10.24
CA CYS A 130 -14.36 3.94 11.38
C CYS A 130 -13.27 3.95 12.46
N VAL A 131 -13.58 3.45 13.66
CA VAL A 131 -12.63 3.36 14.79
C VAL A 131 -11.33 2.64 14.38
N GLN A 132 -11.46 1.55 13.64
CA GLN A 132 -10.28 0.81 13.17
C GLN A 132 -9.49 1.56 12.09
N THR A 133 -10.14 2.44 11.31
CA THR A 133 -9.43 3.31 10.36
C THR A 133 -8.46 4.23 11.10
N HIS A 134 -8.90 4.83 12.22
CA HIS A 134 -8.00 5.61 13.08
C HIS A 134 -6.82 4.78 13.61
N ALA A 135 -7.10 3.56 14.09
CA ALA A 135 -6.07 2.68 14.64
C ALA A 135 -5.01 2.29 13.58
N VAL A 136 -5.43 1.94 12.37
CA VAL A 136 -4.49 1.55 11.30
C VAL A 136 -3.72 2.75 10.75
N LEU A 137 -4.32 3.95 10.68
CA LEU A 137 -3.61 5.18 10.31
C LEU A 137 -2.56 5.55 11.37
N ARG A 138 -2.91 5.47 12.67
CA ARG A 138 -1.94 5.66 13.76
C ARG A 138 -0.78 4.69 13.65
N GLN A 139 -1.06 3.42 13.40
CA GLN A 139 -0.04 2.40 13.25
C GLN A 139 0.88 2.63 12.05
N ALA A 140 0.31 3.03 10.90
CA ALA A 140 1.09 3.41 9.73
C ALA A 140 2.00 4.62 10.04
N TRP A 141 1.49 5.61 10.75
CA TRP A 141 2.24 6.78 11.21
C TRP A 141 3.38 6.40 12.16
N GLU A 142 3.11 5.59 13.19
CA GLU A 142 4.11 5.13 14.15
C GLU A 142 5.24 4.30 13.50
N GLU A 143 4.91 3.47 12.52
CA GLU A 143 5.90 2.67 11.77
C GLU A 143 6.54 3.47 10.60
N ARG A 144 6.23 4.76 10.48
CA ARG A 144 6.77 5.67 9.44
C ARG A 144 6.56 5.12 8.02
N LEU A 145 5.36 4.61 7.76
CA LEU A 145 4.98 4.18 6.43
C LEU A 145 4.54 5.37 5.58
N GLN A 146 5.03 5.43 4.35
CA GLN A 146 4.39 6.28 3.35
C GLN A 146 3.11 5.61 2.86
N VAL A 147 1.99 6.33 2.88
CA VAL A 147 0.67 5.75 2.61
C VAL A 147 -0.03 6.37 1.41
N CYS A 148 -0.74 5.53 0.66
CA CYS A 148 -1.70 5.93 -0.37
C CYS A 148 -3.11 5.59 0.07
N LEU A 149 -4.10 6.40 -0.36
CA LEU A 149 -5.50 6.22 -0.03
C LEU A 149 -6.26 5.63 -1.22
N VAL A 150 -7.10 4.64 -0.96
CA VAL A 150 -8.03 4.06 -1.93
C VAL A 150 -9.45 4.22 -1.41
N PHE A 151 -10.21 5.11 -2.01
CA PHE A 151 -11.66 5.17 -1.83
C PHE A 151 -12.31 4.02 -2.58
N ASN A 152 -12.85 3.06 -1.87
CA ASN A 152 -13.43 1.84 -2.43
C ASN A 152 -14.96 1.85 -2.37
N LYS A 153 -15.58 0.98 -3.15
CA LYS A 153 -17.04 0.77 -3.25
C LYS A 153 -17.81 2.00 -3.74
N LEU A 154 -17.26 2.69 -4.76
CA LEU A 154 -17.93 3.86 -5.36
C LEU A 154 -19.30 3.51 -5.97
N ASP A 155 -19.50 2.28 -6.42
CA ASP A 155 -20.77 1.75 -6.91
C ASP A 155 -21.90 1.91 -5.90
N ARG A 156 -21.61 1.78 -4.59
CA ARG A 156 -22.60 1.93 -3.53
C ARG A 156 -23.21 3.35 -3.46
N LEU A 157 -22.40 4.39 -3.78
CA LEU A 157 -22.93 5.77 -3.85
C LEU A 157 -23.98 5.92 -4.93
N ILE A 158 -23.85 5.16 -6.05
CA ILE A 158 -24.75 5.22 -7.18
C ILE A 158 -25.97 4.32 -6.95
N VAL A 159 -25.72 3.03 -6.66
CA VAL A 159 -26.75 1.98 -6.66
C VAL A 159 -27.51 1.93 -5.34
N GLU A 160 -26.82 2.06 -4.20
CA GLU A 160 -27.44 1.94 -2.88
C GLU A 160 -27.95 3.29 -2.36
N MET A 161 -27.10 4.33 -2.44
CA MET A 161 -27.43 5.64 -1.89
C MET A 161 -28.20 6.55 -2.86
N GLY A 162 -28.15 6.26 -4.15
CA GLY A 162 -28.81 7.06 -5.20
C GLY A 162 -28.26 8.49 -5.28
N TYR A 163 -27.01 8.72 -4.90
CA TYR A 163 -26.40 10.05 -4.92
C TYR A 163 -26.23 10.57 -6.34
N THR A 164 -26.48 11.85 -6.52
CA THR A 164 -26.08 12.57 -7.73
C THR A 164 -24.54 12.65 -7.80
N PRO A 165 -23.94 12.85 -8.98
CA PRO A 165 -22.50 13.05 -9.11
C PRO A 165 -21.94 14.16 -8.23
N LEU A 166 -22.71 15.22 -7.97
CA LEU A 166 -22.30 16.34 -7.11
C LEU A 166 -22.28 15.93 -5.63
N GLU A 167 -23.32 15.29 -5.13
CA GLU A 167 -23.39 14.79 -3.76
C GLU A 167 -22.29 13.76 -3.48
N ALA A 168 -22.03 12.86 -4.43
CA ALA A 168 -20.95 11.89 -4.34
C ALA A 168 -19.56 12.59 -4.26
N TYR A 169 -19.36 13.66 -5.05
CA TYR A 169 -18.14 14.46 -5.00
C TYR A 169 -17.97 15.14 -3.64
N GLU A 170 -19.02 15.76 -3.12
CA GLU A 170 -19.00 16.41 -1.81
C GLU A 170 -18.73 15.38 -0.69
N ARG A 171 -19.33 14.21 -0.76
CA ARG A 171 -19.06 13.11 0.19
C ARG A 171 -17.59 12.70 0.19
N MET A 172 -17.01 12.45 -0.97
CA MET A 172 -15.58 12.08 -1.08
C MET A 172 -14.65 13.19 -0.64
N ARG A 173 -15.00 14.45 -0.92
CA ARG A 173 -14.23 15.63 -0.50
C ARG A 173 -14.23 15.77 1.03
N ASN A 174 -15.37 15.59 1.66
CA ASN A 174 -15.48 15.63 3.11
C ASN A 174 -14.71 14.50 3.78
N LEU A 175 -14.82 13.27 3.26
CA LEU A 175 -14.03 12.12 3.74
C LEU A 175 -12.52 12.36 3.63
N LEU A 176 -12.05 12.91 2.51
CA LEU A 176 -10.65 13.24 2.33
C LEU A 176 -10.17 14.28 3.35
N HIS A 177 -11.02 15.27 3.62
CA HIS A 177 -10.74 16.30 4.62
C HIS A 177 -10.68 15.71 6.05
N GLU A 178 -11.61 14.83 6.39
CA GLU A 178 -11.63 14.14 7.69
C GLU A 178 -10.39 13.26 7.89
N ILE A 179 -9.99 12.46 6.86
CA ILE A 179 -8.80 11.61 6.93
C ILE A 179 -7.54 12.46 7.11
N ASN A 180 -7.41 13.56 6.37
CA ASN A 180 -6.31 14.48 6.52
C ASN A 180 -6.30 15.17 7.88
N GLY A 181 -7.47 15.44 8.46
CA GLY A 181 -7.62 15.92 9.83
C GLY A 181 -7.04 14.96 10.86
N VAL A 182 -7.30 13.64 10.69
CA VAL A 182 -6.73 12.60 11.55
C VAL A 182 -5.21 12.56 11.43
N MET A 183 -4.67 12.61 10.22
CA MET A 183 -3.22 12.61 9.98
C MET A 183 -2.55 13.86 10.57
N SER A 184 -3.15 15.02 10.39
CA SER A 184 -2.67 16.28 10.97
C SER A 184 -2.67 16.27 12.51
N ALA A 185 -3.64 15.59 13.12
CA ALA A 185 -3.67 15.43 14.58
C ALA A 185 -2.47 14.60 15.08
N PHE A 186 -2.08 13.53 14.38
CA PHE A 186 -0.89 12.73 14.75
C PHE A 186 0.40 13.53 14.62
N VAL A 187 0.52 14.35 13.58
CA VAL A 187 1.68 15.25 13.40
C VAL A 187 1.74 16.25 14.56
N SER A 188 0.62 16.88 14.89
CA SER A 188 0.54 17.86 15.99
C SER A 188 0.85 17.23 17.35
N GLU A 189 0.32 16.04 17.64
CA GLU A 189 0.59 15.28 18.87
C GLU A 189 2.09 15.02 19.05
N LYS A 190 2.77 14.59 17.98
CA LYS A 190 4.20 14.34 18.02
C LYS A 190 5.00 15.62 18.23
N PHE A 191 4.61 16.71 17.55
CA PHE A 191 5.25 18.01 17.72
C PHE A 191 5.15 18.54 19.17
N ILE A 192 3.98 18.43 19.78
CA ILE A 192 3.77 18.80 21.19
C ILE A 192 4.66 17.95 22.10
N SER A 193 4.68 16.62 21.90
CA SER A 193 5.51 15.71 22.69
C SER A 193 7.01 16.02 22.59
N GLN A 194 7.49 16.42 21.42
CA GLN A 194 8.87 16.84 21.21
C GLN A 194 9.17 18.17 21.93
N ALA A 195 8.26 19.14 21.83
CA ALA A 195 8.38 20.41 22.52
C ALA A 195 8.43 20.22 24.05
N ASP A 196 7.57 19.37 24.61
CA ASP A 196 7.55 19.05 26.05
C ASP A 196 8.85 18.38 26.48
N THR A 197 9.41 17.49 25.65
CA THR A 197 10.70 16.83 25.92
C THR A 197 11.85 17.83 25.94
N LEU A 198 11.87 18.76 24.97
CA LEU A 198 12.86 19.83 24.93
C LEU A 198 12.74 20.75 26.14
N LEU A 199 11.54 21.18 26.52
CA LEU A 199 11.30 22.01 27.69
C LEU A 199 11.73 21.31 28.99
N ALA A 200 11.46 20.00 29.11
CA ALA A 200 11.91 19.22 30.27
C ALA A 200 13.44 19.10 30.32
N THR A 201 14.10 19.07 29.18
CA THR A 201 15.58 18.99 29.10
C THR A 201 16.25 20.33 29.40
N PHE A 202 15.67 21.45 28.96
CA PHE A 202 16.18 22.80 29.18
C PHE A 202 15.67 23.48 30.44
N GLY A 203 14.57 22.99 31.04
CA GLY A 203 13.92 23.57 32.24
C GLY A 203 14.52 23.10 33.58
N GLY A 204 15.49 22.24 33.59
CA GLY A 204 16.22 21.87 34.81
C GLY A 204 17.34 22.87 35.09
N ASP A 205 17.35 23.50 36.28
CA ASP A 205 18.33 24.50 36.75
C ASP A 205 19.82 24.02 36.89
N ASN A 206 20.21 23.02 36.12
CA ASN A 206 21.58 22.51 36.09
C ASN A 206 22.15 22.52 34.68
N VAL A 207 22.49 23.70 34.17
CA VAL A 207 23.44 23.84 33.07
C VAL A 207 24.82 23.63 33.65
N ALA A 208 25.30 22.39 33.69
CA ALA A 208 26.70 22.12 33.89
C ALA A 208 27.42 22.49 32.60
N GLU A 209 28.17 23.61 32.64
CA GLU A 209 29.12 23.97 31.58
C GLU A 209 30.16 22.84 31.42
N GLY A 210 30.28 22.31 30.21
CA GLY A 210 31.45 21.57 29.78
C GLY A 210 31.29 20.07 29.57
N ASP A 211 30.68 19.67 28.47
CA ASP A 211 31.12 18.46 27.77
C ASP A 211 30.81 18.62 26.25
N GLU A 212 31.82 19.04 25.48
CA GLU A 212 31.77 19.21 24.03
C GLU A 212 31.75 17.88 23.25
N THR A 213 31.57 16.74 23.92
CA THR A 213 31.59 15.41 23.29
C THR A 213 30.20 14.82 23.02
N ALA A 214 29.13 15.55 23.30
CA ALA A 214 27.73 15.11 23.05
C ALA A 214 27.21 15.45 21.65
N GLY A 215 28.05 15.96 20.73
CA GLY A 215 27.60 16.60 19.48
C GLY A 215 27.16 15.66 18.35
N ASP A 216 27.67 14.43 18.27
CA ASP A 216 27.45 13.61 17.06
C ASP A 216 26.30 12.60 17.15
N ASP A 217 25.82 12.25 18.34
CA ASP A 217 24.74 11.27 18.52
C ASP A 217 23.34 11.90 18.57
N ALA A 218 23.24 13.21 18.82
CA ALA A 218 21.96 13.94 18.88
C ALA A 218 21.36 14.24 17.48
N GLU A 219 22.18 14.20 16.43
CA GLU A 219 21.72 14.42 15.04
C GLU A 219 20.86 13.29 14.47
N LEU A 220 20.73 12.20 15.19
CA LEU A 220 19.94 11.03 14.79
C LEU A 220 18.59 10.93 15.52
N GLU A 221 18.13 11.98 16.18
CA GLU A 221 16.79 11.99 16.75
C GLU A 221 15.72 12.11 15.64
N ASP A 222 14.59 11.43 15.84
CA ASP A 222 13.42 11.40 14.98
C ASP A 222 12.70 12.78 15.03
N VAL A 223 13.38 13.83 14.58
CA VAL A 223 12.84 15.19 14.51
C VAL A 223 11.88 15.30 13.34
N LEU A 224 10.71 15.84 13.58
CA LEU A 224 9.75 16.16 12.51
C LEU A 224 10.30 17.27 11.63
N THR A 225 10.26 17.04 10.32
CA THR A 225 10.62 18.03 9.31
C THR A 225 9.35 18.54 8.59
N ASP A 226 9.44 19.69 7.90
CA ASP A 226 8.33 20.18 7.05
C ASP A 226 7.97 19.17 5.95
N ALA A 227 8.91 18.31 5.56
CA ALA A 227 8.66 17.21 4.65
C ALA A 227 7.69 16.18 5.26
N ASP A 228 7.81 15.85 6.56
CA ASP A 228 6.90 14.93 7.24
C ASP A 228 5.46 15.42 7.23
N HIS A 229 5.23 16.73 7.37
CA HIS A 229 3.91 17.34 7.26
C HIS A 229 3.32 17.20 5.86
N SER A 230 4.15 17.40 4.83
CA SER A 230 3.70 17.31 3.44
C SER A 230 3.44 15.86 3.01
N ASP A 231 4.26 14.93 3.47
CA ASP A 231 4.17 13.52 3.09
C ASP A 231 3.04 12.77 3.80
N ALA A 232 2.62 13.25 4.97
CA ALA A 232 1.48 12.70 5.69
C ALA A 232 0.12 13.05 5.06
N ALA A 233 0.03 14.03 4.16
CA ALA A 233 -1.22 14.47 3.59
C ALA A 233 -1.62 13.68 2.33
N PHE A 234 -2.88 13.23 2.30
CA PHE A 234 -3.48 12.68 1.09
C PHE A 234 -3.96 13.81 0.18
N SER A 235 -3.52 13.79 -1.07
CA SER A 235 -3.89 14.79 -2.07
C SER A 235 -4.12 14.15 -3.43
N VAL A 236 -5.29 14.42 -4.00
CA VAL A 236 -5.71 13.83 -5.27
C VAL A 236 -4.81 14.29 -6.42
N ASP A 237 -4.34 15.53 -6.38
CA ASP A 237 -3.45 16.12 -7.38
C ASP A 237 -2.02 15.57 -7.32
N ARG A 238 -1.57 15.06 -6.17
CA ARG A 238 -0.29 14.34 -6.04
C ARG A 238 -0.35 12.91 -6.56
N GLY A 239 -1.55 12.38 -6.80
CA GLY A 239 -1.76 11.03 -7.29
C GLY A 239 -1.67 9.92 -6.21
N ASN A 240 -1.58 10.28 -4.91
CA ASN A 240 -1.59 9.32 -3.81
C ASN A 240 -3.01 8.96 -3.31
N VAL A 241 -4.04 9.34 -4.08
CA VAL A 241 -5.44 8.98 -3.84
C VAL A 241 -6.01 8.35 -5.10
N ALA A 242 -6.61 7.16 -4.96
CA ALA A 242 -7.32 6.46 -6.02
C ALA A 242 -8.77 6.23 -5.64
N PHE A 243 -9.63 6.14 -6.65
CA PHE A 243 -11.06 5.89 -6.54
C PHE A 243 -11.38 4.55 -7.19
N ALA A 244 -12.04 3.64 -6.47
CA ALA A 244 -12.16 2.26 -6.90
C ALA A 244 -13.53 1.63 -6.60
N CYS A 245 -13.88 0.64 -7.40
CA CYS A 245 -14.83 -0.41 -7.06
C CYS A 245 -14.09 -1.75 -7.22
N ALA A 246 -13.51 -2.25 -6.13
CA ALA A 246 -12.71 -3.48 -6.17
C ALA A 246 -13.56 -4.70 -6.56
N ALA A 247 -14.84 -4.75 -6.16
CA ALA A 247 -15.76 -5.83 -6.50
C ALA A 247 -16.02 -5.90 -8.00
N ASP A 248 -16.24 -4.76 -8.64
CA ASP A 248 -16.48 -4.66 -10.08
C ASP A 248 -15.19 -4.56 -10.90
N GLY A 249 -14.02 -4.42 -10.24
CA GLY A 249 -12.68 -4.51 -10.84
C GLY A 249 -12.26 -3.29 -11.65
N TRP A 250 -12.75 -2.09 -11.30
CA TRP A 250 -12.33 -0.84 -11.92
C TRP A 250 -11.84 0.18 -10.89
N ALA A 251 -10.92 1.04 -11.31
CA ALA A 251 -10.41 2.14 -10.51
C ALA A 251 -9.84 3.24 -11.40
N PHE A 252 -9.73 4.44 -10.85
CA PHE A 252 -9.08 5.55 -11.52
C PHE A 252 -8.36 6.49 -10.56
N ARG A 253 -7.41 7.23 -11.11
CA ARG A 253 -6.81 8.42 -10.52
C ARG A 253 -7.06 9.60 -11.44
N VAL A 254 -6.90 10.80 -10.92
CA VAL A 254 -7.16 12.02 -11.72
C VAL A 254 -6.16 12.22 -12.86
N ASP A 255 -4.95 11.70 -12.74
CA ASP A 255 -3.94 11.77 -13.79
C ASP A 255 -4.41 11.11 -15.10
N LEU A 256 -5.11 9.96 -15.02
CA LEU A 256 -5.69 9.28 -16.17
C LEU A 256 -6.66 10.19 -16.94
N PHE A 257 -7.55 10.85 -16.21
CA PHE A 257 -8.52 11.78 -16.83
C PHE A 257 -7.83 13.06 -17.33
N ALA A 258 -6.80 13.53 -16.62
CA ALA A 258 -6.01 14.65 -17.07
C ALA A 258 -5.31 14.35 -18.42
N GLU A 259 -4.74 13.16 -18.59
CA GLU A 259 -4.16 12.71 -19.86
C GLU A 259 -5.21 12.64 -20.99
N MET A 260 -6.39 12.06 -20.69
CA MET A 260 -7.47 11.90 -21.67
C MET A 260 -8.06 13.22 -22.17
N TYR A 261 -8.13 14.24 -21.31
CA TYR A 261 -8.81 15.48 -21.62
C TYR A 261 -7.86 16.65 -21.93
N ALA A 262 -6.57 16.56 -21.64
CA ALA A 262 -5.59 17.61 -21.85
C ALA A 262 -5.58 18.13 -23.30
N SER A 263 -5.52 17.24 -24.29
CA SER A 263 -5.55 17.58 -25.70
C SER A 263 -6.86 18.22 -26.13
N LYS A 264 -7.99 17.76 -25.58
CA LYS A 264 -9.34 18.26 -25.90
C LYS A 264 -9.58 19.66 -25.34
N LEU A 265 -9.00 19.96 -24.18
CA LEU A 265 -9.13 21.23 -23.49
C LEU A 265 -8.01 22.21 -23.82
N GLY A 266 -6.97 21.79 -24.57
CA GLY A 266 -5.85 22.64 -24.98
C GLY A 266 -4.96 23.08 -23.80
N CYS A 267 -4.84 22.25 -22.76
CA CYS A 267 -4.00 22.51 -21.58
C CYS A 267 -3.03 21.38 -21.32
N SER A 268 -1.99 21.62 -20.51
CA SER A 268 -1.08 20.54 -20.12
C SER A 268 -1.74 19.56 -19.15
N SER A 269 -1.39 18.28 -19.25
CA SER A 269 -1.91 17.23 -18.35
C SER A 269 -1.62 17.55 -16.88
N LYS A 270 -0.42 18.03 -16.55
CA LYS A 270 -0.03 18.44 -15.18
C LYS A 270 -0.89 19.59 -14.64
N ALA A 271 -1.24 20.58 -15.48
CA ALA A 271 -2.11 21.69 -15.08
C ALA A 271 -3.56 21.21 -14.88
N LEU A 272 -4.04 20.33 -15.77
CA LEU A 272 -5.38 19.77 -15.66
C LEU A 272 -5.50 18.85 -14.44
N GLN A 273 -4.48 18.05 -14.12
CA GLN A 273 -4.44 17.21 -12.93
C GLN A 273 -4.67 18.01 -11.65
N LYS A 274 -4.01 19.17 -11.51
CA LYS A 274 -4.23 20.09 -10.38
C LYS A 274 -5.63 20.72 -10.38
N GLY A 275 -6.18 20.97 -11.57
CA GLY A 275 -7.50 21.61 -11.72
C GLY A 275 -8.68 20.63 -11.67
N LEU A 276 -8.48 19.32 -11.81
CA LEU A 276 -9.56 18.34 -11.76
C LEU A 276 -10.16 18.20 -10.37
N TRP A 277 -9.38 18.33 -9.31
CA TRP A 277 -9.87 18.27 -7.93
C TRP A 277 -9.92 19.67 -7.31
N GLY A 278 -11.00 19.98 -6.59
CA GLY A 278 -11.21 21.28 -5.94
C GLY A 278 -12.28 22.12 -6.62
N ASP A 279 -12.31 23.42 -6.30
CA ASP A 279 -13.32 24.37 -6.76
C ASP A 279 -12.95 25.00 -8.13
N TRP A 280 -12.70 24.12 -9.12
CA TRP A 280 -12.41 24.49 -10.48
C TRP A 280 -13.56 24.09 -11.41
N PHE A 281 -13.87 24.96 -12.37
CA PHE A 281 -15.05 24.87 -13.25
C PHE A 281 -14.65 25.14 -14.70
N TYR A 282 -15.25 24.42 -15.63
CA TYR A 282 -15.08 24.70 -17.06
C TYR A 282 -16.16 25.69 -17.54
N HIS A 283 -15.71 26.82 -18.06
CA HIS A 283 -16.62 27.83 -18.60
C HIS A 283 -16.79 27.60 -20.11
N PRO A 284 -17.98 27.16 -20.59
CA PRO A 284 -18.17 26.75 -22.00
C PRO A 284 -17.93 27.85 -23.02
N LYS A 285 -18.33 29.10 -22.70
CA LYS A 285 -18.21 30.24 -23.62
C LYS A 285 -16.77 30.68 -23.80
N SER A 286 -15.98 30.73 -22.76
CA SER A 286 -14.57 31.18 -22.82
C SER A 286 -13.58 30.02 -23.04
N LYS A 287 -14.05 28.76 -22.98
CA LYS A 287 -13.23 27.55 -23.07
C LYS A 287 -12.04 27.55 -22.09
N LYS A 288 -12.24 28.16 -20.92
CA LYS A 288 -11.20 28.27 -19.88
C LYS A 288 -11.67 27.62 -18.57
N ILE A 289 -10.68 27.15 -17.82
CA ILE A 289 -10.87 26.69 -16.44
C ILE A 289 -10.87 27.92 -15.55
N VAL A 290 -11.90 28.06 -14.72
CA VAL A 290 -12.14 29.23 -13.85
C VAL A 290 -12.38 28.77 -12.42
N GLY A 291 -12.05 29.62 -11.45
CA GLY A 291 -12.31 29.37 -10.04
C GLY A 291 -13.77 29.68 -9.64
N LYS A 292 -14.13 29.33 -8.40
CA LYS A 292 -15.49 29.44 -7.83
C LYS A 292 -16.11 30.84 -7.97
N LYS A 293 -15.33 31.91 -7.77
CA LYS A 293 -15.82 33.30 -7.88
C LYS A 293 -16.37 33.61 -9.29
N THR A 294 -15.71 33.14 -10.31
CA THR A 294 -16.07 33.38 -11.73
C THR A 294 -17.16 32.44 -12.23
N ALA A 295 -17.30 31.27 -11.60
CA ALA A 295 -18.31 30.27 -11.97
C ALA A 295 -19.75 30.66 -11.60
N GLY A 296 -19.93 31.60 -10.65
CA GLY A 296 -21.26 32.15 -10.29
C GLY A 296 -22.27 31.10 -9.74
N GLY A 297 -21.81 29.97 -9.23
CA GLY A 297 -22.64 28.93 -8.60
C GLY A 297 -23.50 28.08 -9.57
N LYS A 298 -23.41 28.33 -10.91
CA LYS A 298 -24.23 27.61 -11.92
C LYS A 298 -23.49 26.48 -12.63
N LEU A 299 -22.16 26.43 -12.49
CA LEU A 299 -21.34 25.43 -13.17
C LEU A 299 -21.03 24.26 -12.23
N LYS A 300 -20.98 23.05 -12.78
CA LYS A 300 -20.53 21.86 -12.04
C LYS A 300 -19.00 21.87 -11.92
N PRO A 301 -18.43 21.38 -10.78
CA PRO A 301 -16.98 21.17 -10.65
C PRO A 301 -16.43 20.31 -11.80
N LEU A 302 -15.18 20.55 -12.19
CA LEU A 302 -14.52 19.79 -13.28
C LEU A 302 -14.52 18.29 -13.02
N PHE A 303 -14.25 17.87 -11.77
CA PHE A 303 -14.26 16.47 -11.39
C PHE A 303 -15.64 15.83 -11.61
N VAL A 304 -16.71 16.53 -11.25
CA VAL A 304 -18.07 16.06 -11.50
C VAL A 304 -18.33 15.92 -12.99
N GLN A 305 -18.02 16.95 -13.77
CA GLN A 305 -18.35 17.01 -15.19
C GLN A 305 -17.56 16.02 -16.04
N LEU A 306 -16.25 15.88 -15.80
CA LEU A 306 -15.34 15.10 -16.64
C LEU A 306 -15.13 13.67 -16.14
N VAL A 307 -15.29 13.43 -14.83
CA VAL A 307 -15.00 12.13 -14.22
C VAL A 307 -16.28 11.41 -13.81
N LEU A 308 -17.09 12.01 -12.93
CA LEU A 308 -18.24 11.33 -12.35
C LEU A 308 -19.44 11.24 -13.31
N ASP A 309 -19.83 12.32 -13.99
CA ASP A 309 -20.97 12.32 -14.93
C ASP A 309 -20.89 11.18 -15.97
N PRO A 310 -19.73 10.89 -16.62
CA PRO A 310 -19.62 9.74 -17.52
C PRO A 310 -19.86 8.39 -16.85
N ILE A 311 -19.33 8.19 -15.65
CA ILE A 311 -19.48 6.93 -14.90
C ILE A 311 -20.96 6.76 -14.50
N TRP A 312 -21.58 7.77 -13.92
CA TRP A 312 -22.99 7.76 -13.52
C TRP A 312 -23.92 7.47 -14.69
N LYS A 313 -23.68 8.09 -15.85
CA LYS A 313 -24.47 7.82 -17.07
C LYS A 313 -24.40 6.35 -17.48
N MET A 314 -23.24 5.70 -17.35
CA MET A 314 -23.14 4.27 -17.67
C MET A 314 -23.90 3.39 -16.69
N TYR A 315 -23.86 3.69 -15.39
CA TYR A 315 -24.67 2.97 -14.40
C TYR A 315 -26.17 3.15 -14.64
N HIS A 316 -26.62 4.38 -14.90
CA HIS A 316 -28.03 4.64 -15.22
C HIS A 316 -28.49 3.97 -16.51
N ALA A 317 -27.66 3.97 -17.56
CA ALA A 317 -27.97 3.26 -18.81
C ALA A 317 -28.09 1.74 -18.57
N ALA A 318 -27.19 1.15 -17.80
CA ALA A 318 -27.24 -0.27 -17.46
C ALA A 318 -28.50 -0.63 -16.66
N GLU A 319 -28.90 0.20 -15.72
CA GLU A 319 -30.10 -0.03 -14.90
C GLU A 319 -31.39 0.13 -15.74
N ALA A 320 -31.46 1.15 -16.59
CA ALA A 320 -32.61 1.34 -17.51
C ALA A 320 -32.74 0.14 -18.46
N GLU A 321 -31.68 -0.29 -19.10
CA GLU A 321 -31.66 -1.44 -20.00
C GLU A 321 -32.02 -2.76 -19.30
N LYS A 322 -31.63 -2.94 -18.04
CA LYS A 322 -31.95 -4.10 -17.20
C LYS A 322 -33.47 -4.23 -17.00
N HIS A 323 -34.17 -3.10 -16.87
CA HIS A 323 -35.62 -3.06 -16.71
C HIS A 323 -36.36 -2.94 -18.03
N GLY A 324 -35.67 -3.02 -19.18
CA GLY A 324 -36.24 -2.95 -20.50
C GLY A 324 -36.67 -1.54 -20.94
N TYR A 325 -36.23 -0.51 -20.24
CA TYR A 325 -36.47 0.89 -20.63
C TYR A 325 -35.34 1.40 -21.51
N PRO A 326 -35.65 2.28 -22.49
CA PRO A 326 -34.61 2.98 -23.23
C PRO A 326 -33.83 3.89 -22.25
N PRO A 327 -32.49 3.88 -22.30
CA PRO A 327 -31.69 4.76 -21.43
C PRO A 327 -31.91 6.22 -21.79
N GLU A 328 -31.96 7.09 -20.79
CA GLU A 328 -31.93 8.54 -21.01
C GLU A 328 -30.60 8.96 -21.64
N GLY A 329 -30.53 9.03 -22.97
CA GLY A 329 -29.32 9.38 -23.71
C GLY A 329 -28.78 8.22 -24.57
N LYS A 330 -27.47 7.95 -24.41
CA LYS A 330 -26.80 6.89 -25.19
C LYS A 330 -26.87 5.55 -24.46
N ASP A 331 -27.04 4.48 -25.25
CA ASP A 331 -26.93 3.11 -24.76
C ASP A 331 -25.46 2.74 -24.41
N LEU A 332 -25.25 1.64 -23.68
CA LEU A 332 -23.94 1.17 -23.26
C LEU A 332 -22.99 0.93 -24.45
N ALA A 333 -23.50 0.39 -25.54
CA ALA A 333 -22.70 0.11 -26.74
C ALA A 333 -22.18 1.40 -27.39
N THR A 334 -23.03 2.42 -27.51
CA THR A 334 -22.65 3.73 -28.04
C THR A 334 -21.66 4.45 -27.12
N MET A 335 -21.83 4.31 -25.79
CA MET A 335 -20.88 4.86 -24.82
C MET A 335 -19.51 4.18 -24.93
N ALA A 336 -19.45 2.86 -24.99
CA ALA A 336 -18.22 2.10 -25.18
C ALA A 336 -17.47 2.53 -26.46
N ALA A 337 -18.20 2.65 -27.58
CA ALA A 337 -17.65 3.14 -28.85
C ALA A 337 -17.10 4.57 -28.72
N SER A 338 -17.79 5.47 -27.99
CA SER A 338 -17.35 6.85 -27.79
C SER A 338 -16.08 6.97 -26.94
N LEU A 339 -15.86 6.01 -26.04
CA LEU A 339 -14.66 5.90 -25.21
C LEU A 339 -13.49 5.21 -25.92
N LYS A 340 -13.74 4.63 -27.09
CA LYS A 340 -12.76 3.85 -27.87
C LYS A 340 -12.15 2.70 -27.08
N VAL A 341 -12.99 2.01 -26.31
CA VAL A 341 -12.57 0.89 -25.47
C VAL A 341 -12.75 -0.40 -26.26
N ASP A 342 -11.75 -1.27 -26.21
CA ASP A 342 -11.80 -2.59 -26.87
C ASP A 342 -12.47 -3.61 -25.94
N VAL A 343 -13.77 -3.84 -26.16
CA VAL A 343 -14.57 -4.83 -25.43
C VAL A 343 -15.25 -5.75 -26.44
N PRO A 344 -15.19 -7.08 -26.26
CA PRO A 344 -15.86 -8.01 -27.16
C PRO A 344 -17.36 -7.72 -27.27
N GLU A 345 -17.89 -7.70 -28.51
CA GLU A 345 -19.32 -7.42 -28.75
C GLU A 345 -20.27 -8.33 -27.98
N LYS A 346 -19.87 -9.60 -27.77
CA LYS A 346 -20.68 -10.56 -27.00
C LYS A 346 -20.83 -10.13 -25.54
N ASP A 347 -19.81 -9.48 -24.94
CA ASP A 347 -19.85 -9.03 -23.56
C ASP A 347 -20.70 -7.76 -23.44
N ILE A 348 -20.64 -6.86 -24.43
CA ILE A 348 -21.49 -5.66 -24.50
C ILE A 348 -22.97 -6.06 -24.71
N LYS A 349 -23.24 -7.07 -25.53
CA LYS A 349 -24.62 -7.56 -25.87
C LYS A 349 -25.14 -8.60 -24.86
N SER A 350 -24.42 -8.82 -23.73
CA SER A 350 -24.86 -9.75 -22.69
C SER A 350 -26.24 -9.39 -22.14
N SER A 351 -27.06 -10.40 -21.87
CA SER A 351 -28.35 -10.21 -21.18
C SER A 351 -28.20 -9.68 -19.75
N ASP A 352 -27.08 -9.98 -19.10
CA ASP A 352 -26.73 -9.38 -17.83
C ASP A 352 -26.08 -8.00 -18.04
N ARG A 353 -26.89 -6.95 -17.86
CA ARG A 353 -26.46 -5.57 -18.03
C ARG A 353 -25.37 -5.13 -17.03
N LYS A 354 -25.37 -5.68 -15.81
CA LYS A 354 -24.31 -5.44 -14.84
C LYS A 354 -22.98 -6.03 -15.35
N TYR A 355 -23.00 -7.22 -15.91
CA TYR A 355 -21.82 -7.83 -16.52
C TYR A 355 -21.28 -6.99 -17.69
N ALA A 356 -22.17 -6.52 -18.59
CA ALA A 356 -21.78 -5.66 -19.71
C ALA A 356 -21.16 -4.33 -19.23
N LEU A 357 -21.78 -3.66 -18.25
CA LEU A 357 -21.25 -2.46 -17.61
C LEU A 357 -19.85 -2.70 -17.04
N ASN A 358 -19.68 -3.78 -16.27
CA ASN A 358 -18.41 -4.10 -15.63
C ASN A 358 -17.31 -4.44 -16.66
N ALA A 359 -17.67 -5.08 -17.79
CA ALA A 359 -16.73 -5.34 -18.87
C ALA A 359 -16.21 -4.04 -19.49
N ILE A 360 -17.10 -3.06 -19.72
CA ILE A 360 -16.74 -1.74 -20.25
C ILE A 360 -15.89 -0.97 -19.25
N LEU A 361 -16.31 -0.90 -17.97
CA LEU A 361 -15.57 -0.16 -16.93
C LEU A 361 -14.19 -0.74 -16.68
N LYS A 362 -14.04 -2.07 -16.63
CA LYS A 362 -12.72 -2.74 -16.49
C LYS A 362 -11.78 -2.44 -17.66
N ALA A 363 -12.30 -2.39 -18.86
CA ALA A 363 -11.49 -2.10 -20.03
C ALA A 363 -11.11 -0.59 -20.09
N TRP A 364 -12.02 0.30 -19.65
CA TRP A 364 -11.76 1.73 -19.61
C TRP A 364 -10.88 2.16 -18.43
N LEU A 365 -11.18 1.68 -17.23
CA LEU A 365 -10.61 2.07 -15.95
C LEU A 365 -10.09 0.83 -15.19
N PRO A 366 -9.06 0.14 -15.65
CA PRO A 366 -8.63 -1.12 -15.07
C PRO A 366 -8.08 -0.92 -13.64
N LEU A 367 -8.62 -1.70 -12.67
CA LEU A 367 -8.26 -1.63 -11.24
C LEU A 367 -6.77 -1.80 -11.00
N SER A 368 -6.24 -2.93 -11.45
CA SER A 368 -4.88 -3.35 -11.06
C SER A 368 -3.80 -2.46 -11.65
N PRO A 369 -3.80 -2.09 -12.95
CA PRO A 369 -2.85 -1.12 -13.48
C PRO A 369 -2.90 0.23 -12.76
N THR A 370 -4.09 0.71 -12.42
CA THR A 370 -4.25 2.00 -11.72
C THR A 370 -3.63 1.98 -10.33
N ILE A 371 -3.90 0.94 -9.54
CA ILE A 371 -3.37 0.82 -8.17
C ILE A 371 -1.88 0.49 -8.17
N LEU A 372 -1.43 -0.41 -9.06
CA LEU A 372 -0.01 -0.76 -9.15
C LEU A 372 0.84 0.43 -9.65
N GLU A 373 0.31 1.26 -10.55
CA GLU A 373 0.95 2.51 -10.95
C GLU A 373 1.05 3.51 -9.80
N MET A 374 0.00 3.62 -8.97
CA MET A 374 0.05 4.44 -7.74
C MET A 374 1.12 3.93 -6.78
N VAL A 375 1.23 2.62 -6.58
CA VAL A 375 2.29 2.00 -5.76
C VAL A 375 3.66 2.31 -6.33
N ALA A 376 3.84 2.20 -7.65
CA ALA A 376 5.11 2.44 -8.31
C ALA A 376 5.59 3.89 -8.18
N THR A 377 4.66 4.84 -8.30
CA THR A 377 4.95 6.28 -8.35
C THR A 377 4.98 6.96 -6.98
N CYS A 378 4.12 6.54 -6.06
CA CYS A 378 3.93 7.23 -4.78
C CYS A 378 4.57 6.52 -3.58
N LEU A 379 4.84 5.20 -3.65
CA LEU A 379 5.40 4.48 -2.51
C LEU A 379 6.91 4.27 -2.64
N PRO A 380 7.65 4.32 -1.51
CA PRO A 380 9.10 4.31 -1.53
C PRO A 380 9.68 2.91 -1.77
N SER A 381 10.91 2.87 -2.26
CA SER A 381 11.72 1.66 -2.25
C SER A 381 12.31 1.41 -0.85
N PRO A 382 12.82 0.21 -0.55
CA PRO A 382 13.55 -0.05 0.68
C PRO A 382 14.71 0.92 0.93
N VAL A 383 15.39 1.34 -0.12
CA VAL A 383 16.52 2.26 -0.04
C VAL A 383 16.09 3.66 0.34
N SER A 384 15.00 4.16 -0.26
CA SER A 384 14.48 5.50 0.03
C SER A 384 13.76 5.60 1.37
N SER A 385 13.14 4.50 1.85
CA SER A 385 12.43 4.45 3.13
C SER A 385 13.36 4.25 4.33
N ALA A 386 14.48 3.54 4.15
CA ALA A 386 15.34 3.11 5.24
C ALA A 386 15.87 4.26 6.14
N PRO A 387 16.31 5.43 5.63
CA PRO A 387 16.76 6.54 6.48
C PRO A 387 15.69 7.00 7.45
N HIS A 388 14.47 7.19 6.98
CA HIS A 388 13.33 7.70 7.78
C HIS A 388 12.78 6.68 8.78
N ARG A 389 13.00 5.37 8.53
CA ARG A 389 12.49 4.27 9.36
C ARG A 389 13.52 3.65 10.31
N SER A 390 14.79 3.94 10.10
CA SER A 390 15.91 3.32 10.84
C SER A 390 15.78 3.44 12.36
N PHE A 391 15.31 4.58 12.86
CA PHE A 391 15.06 4.81 14.29
C PHE A 391 14.02 3.89 14.87
N ARG A 392 12.91 3.70 14.14
CA ARG A 392 11.82 2.82 14.56
C ARG A 392 12.24 1.35 14.53
N LEU A 393 13.02 0.98 13.52
CA LEU A 393 13.49 -0.40 13.34
C LEU A 393 14.58 -0.77 14.35
N MET A 394 15.49 0.16 14.66
CA MET A 394 16.59 -0.01 15.61
C MET A 394 16.70 1.21 16.54
N PRO A 395 15.80 1.35 17.53
CA PRO A 395 15.85 2.47 18.46
C PRO A 395 17.14 2.50 19.26
N ALA A 396 17.56 3.70 19.68
CA ALA A 396 18.69 3.86 20.55
C ALA A 396 18.46 3.11 21.88
N PRO A 397 19.50 2.58 22.52
CA PRO A 397 19.34 1.96 23.83
C PRO A 397 18.91 3.03 24.85
N THR A 398 17.76 2.84 25.44
CA THR A 398 17.14 3.76 26.43
C THR A 398 17.83 3.77 27.78
N LEU A 399 18.79 2.89 28.02
CA LEU A 399 19.58 2.83 29.23
C LEU A 399 21.02 3.19 28.86
N LYS A 400 21.57 4.20 29.54
CA LYS A 400 23.01 4.42 29.74
C LYS A 400 23.61 3.23 30.57
N ALA A 401 23.25 1.98 30.20
CA ALA A 401 24.01 0.83 30.65
C ALA A 401 25.36 0.96 29.95
N GLU A 402 26.43 0.90 30.71
CA GLU A 402 27.80 0.82 30.26
C GLU A 402 27.93 -0.31 29.23
N LEU A 403 27.61 0.02 27.97
CA LEU A 403 27.85 -0.87 26.84
C LEU A 403 29.36 -0.89 26.65
N ASP A 404 29.92 -2.08 26.70
CA ASP A 404 31.30 -2.31 26.25
C ASP A 404 31.53 -1.54 24.93
N PRO A 405 32.61 -0.75 24.80
CA PRO A 405 32.89 0.06 23.62
C PRO A 405 32.82 -0.71 22.29
N GLU A 406 33.13 -2.00 22.27
CA GLU A 406 33.03 -2.85 21.11
C GLU A 406 31.57 -3.11 20.71
N HIS A 407 30.72 -3.38 21.70
CA HIS A 407 29.29 -3.56 21.47
C HIS A 407 28.61 -2.26 21.00
N ALA A 408 29.02 -1.11 21.53
CA ALA A 408 28.50 0.19 21.11
C ALA A 408 28.86 0.47 19.65
N ARG A 409 30.13 0.26 19.23
CA ARG A 409 30.56 0.40 17.83
C ARG A 409 29.81 -0.53 16.90
N ALA A 410 29.61 -1.79 17.28
CA ALA A 410 28.86 -2.76 16.47
C ALA A 410 27.39 -2.35 16.30
N LEU A 411 26.78 -1.76 17.33
CA LEU A 411 25.40 -1.26 17.26
C LEU A 411 25.29 -0.07 16.31
N VAL A 412 26.19 0.90 16.40
CA VAL A 412 26.24 2.06 15.49
C VAL A 412 26.45 1.60 14.05
N ALA A 413 27.38 0.68 13.80
CA ALA A 413 27.61 0.11 12.47
C ALA A 413 26.36 -0.60 11.93
N SER A 414 25.63 -1.35 12.77
CA SER A 414 24.40 -2.03 12.39
C SER A 414 23.28 -1.04 12.08
N ARG A 415 23.12 0.03 12.87
CA ARG A 415 22.15 1.11 12.61
C ARG A 415 22.43 1.80 11.28
N LYS A 416 23.71 2.15 11.03
CA LYS A 416 24.12 2.74 9.75
C LYS A 416 23.86 1.80 8.59
N ALA A 417 24.13 0.51 8.71
CA ALA A 417 23.84 -0.49 7.67
C ALA A 417 22.35 -0.58 7.38
N VAL A 418 21.48 -0.53 8.40
CA VAL A 418 20.02 -0.52 8.24
C VAL A 418 19.56 0.79 7.59
N ALA A 419 20.04 1.94 8.04
CA ALA A 419 19.66 3.25 7.50
C ALA A 419 20.05 3.41 6.02
N THR A 420 21.13 2.79 5.58
CA THR A 420 21.56 2.79 4.17
C THR A 420 21.08 1.57 3.38
N CYS A 421 20.30 0.67 4.01
CA CYS A 421 19.89 -0.60 3.41
C CYS A 421 21.08 -1.33 2.76
N SER A 422 22.25 -1.34 3.42
CA SER A 422 23.52 -1.80 2.84
C SER A 422 23.53 -3.30 2.60
N THR A 423 24.03 -3.71 1.44
CA THR A 423 24.33 -5.10 1.08
C THR A 423 25.79 -5.33 0.76
N SER A 424 26.67 -4.35 1.10
CA SER A 424 28.10 -4.44 0.87
C SER A 424 28.71 -5.63 1.64
N GLU A 425 29.82 -6.14 1.14
CA GLU A 425 30.56 -7.22 1.78
C GLU A 425 31.08 -6.75 3.15
N GLY A 426 30.76 -7.51 4.21
CA GLY A 426 31.06 -7.09 5.60
C GLY A 426 29.98 -6.22 6.27
N ALA A 427 28.91 -5.81 5.59
CA ALA A 427 27.83 -5.10 6.23
C ALA A 427 27.14 -5.99 7.28
N SER A 428 26.79 -5.39 8.43
CA SER A 428 26.05 -6.08 9.48
C SER A 428 24.69 -6.54 8.95
N THR A 429 24.39 -7.84 9.10
CA THR A 429 23.11 -8.39 8.69
C THR A 429 22.07 -8.21 9.78
N ALA A 430 21.00 -7.47 9.47
CA ALA A 430 19.87 -7.27 10.33
C ALA A 430 18.59 -7.77 9.66
N ALA A 431 17.87 -8.68 10.33
CA ALA A 431 16.61 -9.22 9.86
C ALA A 431 15.57 -9.22 11.00
N PHE A 432 14.33 -8.99 10.63
CA PHE A 432 13.17 -9.08 11.53
C PHE A 432 12.31 -10.27 11.12
N VAL A 433 12.12 -11.22 12.02
CA VAL A 433 11.21 -12.35 11.84
C VAL A 433 9.89 -12.01 12.51
N SER A 434 8.87 -11.90 11.72
CA SER A 434 7.51 -11.53 12.12
C SER A 434 6.80 -12.68 12.82
N LYS A 435 6.84 -13.86 12.19
CA LYS A 435 6.19 -15.06 12.71
C LYS A 435 6.87 -16.33 12.23
N MET A 436 6.61 -17.41 12.95
CA MET A 436 7.03 -18.75 12.57
C MET A 436 5.79 -19.55 12.12
N LEU A 437 5.87 -20.13 10.93
CA LEU A 437 4.79 -20.94 10.35
C LEU A 437 5.19 -22.41 10.41
N ALA A 438 4.34 -23.26 10.95
CA ALA A 438 4.48 -24.70 10.84
C ALA A 438 3.93 -25.15 9.48
N VAL A 439 4.80 -25.74 8.67
CA VAL A 439 4.45 -26.20 7.31
C VAL A 439 4.75 -27.68 7.21
N PRO A 440 3.88 -28.50 6.57
CA PRO A 440 4.15 -29.91 6.35
C PRO A 440 5.48 -30.10 5.58
N MET A 441 6.30 -31.05 6.00
CA MET A 441 7.61 -31.29 5.39
C MET A 441 7.49 -31.61 3.88
N SER A 442 6.40 -32.26 3.47
CA SER A 442 6.08 -32.56 2.06
C SER A 442 5.87 -31.32 1.19
N ALA A 443 5.55 -30.17 1.80
CA ALA A 443 5.35 -28.90 1.07
C ALA A 443 6.66 -28.16 0.79
N VAL A 444 7.79 -28.61 1.37
CA VAL A 444 9.10 -27.98 1.24
C VAL A 444 10.01 -28.81 0.36
N GLN A 445 10.33 -28.32 -0.82
CA GLN A 445 11.21 -29.03 -1.76
C GLN A 445 12.62 -29.24 -1.19
N GLY A 446 13.09 -30.51 -1.21
CA GLY A 446 14.47 -30.87 -0.86
C GLY A 446 14.77 -30.90 0.64
N MET A 447 13.75 -30.91 1.51
CA MET A 447 13.92 -31.24 2.91
C MET A 447 13.67 -32.71 3.16
N THR A 448 14.66 -33.36 3.79
CA THR A 448 14.57 -34.71 4.33
C THR A 448 14.89 -34.61 5.82
N GLY A 449 13.97 -35.06 6.68
CA GLY A 449 14.14 -34.99 8.13
C GLY A 449 13.12 -35.86 8.85
N VAL A 450 13.32 -36.05 10.14
CA VAL A 450 12.38 -36.79 11.02
C VAL A 450 11.37 -35.81 11.58
N GLY A 451 10.11 -35.91 11.14
CA GLY A 451 8.98 -35.11 11.65
C GLY A 451 7.97 -34.77 10.55
N ASP A 452 6.72 -34.50 10.93
CA ASP A 452 5.63 -34.21 9.99
C ASP A 452 5.62 -32.75 9.52
N SER A 453 6.27 -31.83 10.25
CA SER A 453 6.26 -30.40 9.96
C SER A 453 7.60 -29.73 10.24
N VAL A 454 7.86 -28.64 9.54
CA VAL A 454 9.00 -27.74 9.70
C VAL A 454 8.54 -26.32 10.01
N PHE A 455 9.29 -25.60 10.84
CA PHE A 455 9.01 -24.19 11.12
C PHE A 455 9.73 -23.29 10.14
N LEU A 456 8.96 -22.45 9.46
CA LEU A 456 9.46 -21.42 8.55
C LEU A 456 9.33 -20.04 9.19
N GLY A 457 10.40 -19.25 9.17
CA GLY A 457 10.38 -17.85 9.60
C GLY A 457 9.90 -16.95 8.46
N PHE A 458 8.77 -16.26 8.66
CA PHE A 458 8.37 -15.18 7.78
C PHE A 458 8.97 -13.87 8.28
N GLY A 459 9.81 -13.24 7.46
CA GLY A 459 10.54 -12.05 7.89
C GLY A 459 11.10 -11.23 6.75
N ARG A 460 11.77 -10.13 7.12
CA ARG A 460 12.43 -9.20 6.20
C ARG A 460 13.88 -8.97 6.62
N VAL A 461 14.77 -8.94 5.64
CA VAL A 461 16.15 -8.49 5.79
C VAL A 461 16.21 -6.98 5.52
N TYR A 462 16.72 -6.20 6.47
CA TYR A 462 16.88 -4.75 6.35
C TYR A 462 18.28 -4.34 5.91
N SER A 463 19.31 -5.12 6.27
CA SER A 463 20.70 -4.91 5.84
C SER A 463 21.45 -6.22 5.76
N GLY A 464 22.56 -6.23 5.04
CA GLY A 464 23.36 -7.41 4.82
C GLY A 464 22.73 -8.39 3.81
N VAL A 465 23.31 -9.57 3.74
CA VAL A 465 22.85 -10.68 2.88
C VAL A 465 22.77 -11.93 3.73
N LEU A 466 21.65 -12.64 3.64
CA LEU A 466 21.47 -13.95 4.27
C LEU A 466 21.71 -15.05 3.25
N ARG A 467 22.60 -15.99 3.59
CA ARG A 467 22.87 -17.20 2.80
C ARG A 467 22.43 -18.44 3.54
N GLU A 468 22.16 -19.49 2.81
CA GLU A 468 21.91 -20.81 3.40
C GLU A 468 23.12 -21.25 4.24
N GLY A 469 22.85 -21.69 5.47
CA GLY A 469 23.89 -22.10 6.42
C GLY A 469 24.36 -21.01 7.39
N ASP A 470 24.04 -19.74 7.16
CA ASP A 470 24.43 -18.63 8.04
C ASP A 470 23.85 -18.82 9.45
N LYS A 471 24.67 -18.54 10.47
CA LYS A 471 24.26 -18.58 11.87
C LYS A 471 23.88 -17.19 12.34
N MET A 472 22.62 -17.00 12.70
CA MET A 472 22.07 -15.73 13.14
C MET A 472 21.79 -15.75 14.65
N PRO A 473 22.40 -14.87 15.46
CA PRO A 473 22.03 -14.72 16.86
C PRO A 473 20.66 -14.03 16.97
N SER A 474 19.73 -14.64 17.68
CA SER A 474 18.41 -14.02 17.95
C SER A 474 18.45 -13.25 19.26
N ARG A 475 17.98 -12.00 19.23
CA ARG A 475 17.70 -11.20 20.42
C ARG A 475 16.20 -11.28 20.71
N SER A 476 15.80 -12.21 21.60
CA SER A 476 14.43 -12.24 22.14
C SER A 476 14.33 -11.32 23.35
N ARG A 477 13.15 -10.70 23.58
CA ARG A 477 12.83 -9.95 24.83
C ARG A 477 13.00 -10.79 26.11
N ARG A 478 12.97 -12.11 25.99
CA ARG A 478 13.23 -13.06 27.09
C ARG A 478 14.71 -13.47 27.08
N LYS A 479 15.60 -12.68 27.61
CA LYS A 479 17.02 -12.87 28.02
C LYS A 479 17.84 -14.13 27.57
N ARG A 480 17.33 -15.02 26.72
CA ARG A 480 18.06 -16.18 26.20
C ARG A 480 18.50 -15.90 24.76
N ARG A 481 19.80 -15.77 24.53
CA ARG A 481 20.38 -15.79 23.19
C ARG A 481 20.14 -17.16 22.58
N ARG A 482 19.41 -17.23 21.49
CA ARG A 482 19.29 -18.43 20.66
C ARG A 482 20.02 -18.18 19.36
N ILE A 483 20.78 -19.16 18.91
CA ILE A 483 21.41 -19.12 17.58
C ILE A 483 20.50 -19.92 16.66
N TYR A 484 20.07 -19.27 15.58
CA TYR A 484 19.31 -19.93 14.52
C TYR A 484 20.25 -20.10 13.32
N GLN A 485 20.22 -21.27 12.71
CA GLN A 485 20.90 -21.50 11.44
C GLN A 485 19.93 -21.17 10.31
N CYS A 486 20.39 -20.37 9.36
CA CYS A 486 19.61 -20.06 8.16
C CYS A 486 19.55 -21.32 7.29
N GLY A 487 18.35 -21.87 7.11
CA GLY A 487 18.09 -22.92 6.14
C GLY A 487 17.92 -22.34 4.74
N LYS A 488 17.22 -23.06 3.87
CA LYS A 488 16.92 -22.57 2.52
C LYS A 488 16.20 -21.22 2.60
N VAL A 489 16.76 -20.21 1.93
CA VAL A 489 16.14 -18.89 1.75
C VAL A 489 15.35 -18.93 0.45
N GLY A 490 14.07 -18.64 0.51
CA GLY A 490 13.20 -18.64 -0.66
C GLY A 490 12.37 -17.36 -0.76
N ILE A 491 12.00 -17.02 -1.98
CA ILE A 491 11.00 -16.01 -2.29
C ILE A 491 9.65 -16.70 -2.27
N LEU A 492 8.61 -16.07 -1.72
CA LEU A 492 7.25 -16.55 -1.83
C LEU A 492 6.70 -16.31 -3.24
N PRO A 493 6.71 -17.27 -4.17
CA PRO A 493 5.84 -17.20 -5.32
C PRO A 493 4.44 -17.63 -4.87
N GLY A 494 3.45 -16.81 -5.15
CA GLY A 494 2.09 -16.96 -4.71
C GLY A 494 1.43 -18.31 -5.01
N CYS A 495 1.61 -19.26 -4.12
CA CYS A 495 0.80 -20.45 -4.06
C CYS A 495 0.63 -20.93 -2.62
N PRO A 496 -0.60 -20.96 -2.08
CA PRO A 496 -0.84 -21.44 -0.70
C PRO A 496 -0.55 -22.94 -0.52
N ARG A 497 -0.35 -23.69 -1.60
CA ARG A 497 -0.06 -25.14 -1.54
C ARG A 497 1.42 -25.52 -1.78
N ARG A 498 2.31 -24.55 -2.07
CA ARG A 498 3.75 -24.81 -2.26
C ARG A 498 4.57 -23.62 -1.78
N CYS A 499 4.64 -23.43 -0.46
CA CYS A 499 5.55 -22.45 0.14
C CYS A 499 6.98 -22.95 0.06
N THR A 500 7.86 -22.22 -0.61
CA THR A 500 9.31 -22.37 -0.44
C THR A 500 9.72 -21.63 0.85
N PRO A 501 10.54 -22.25 1.70
CA PRO A 501 10.85 -21.73 3.03
C PRO A 501 11.73 -20.49 3.02
N LEU A 502 11.39 -19.52 3.85
CA LEU A 502 12.17 -18.30 4.01
C LEU A 502 13.33 -18.42 5.01
N CYS A 503 13.30 -19.35 5.95
CA CYS A 503 14.42 -19.81 6.79
C CYS A 503 13.98 -21.00 7.62
N THR A 504 14.68 -22.10 7.55
CA THR A 504 14.52 -23.23 8.47
C THR A 504 15.52 -23.10 9.61
N GLY A 505 15.05 -22.93 10.83
CA GLY A 505 15.90 -22.94 12.00
C GLY A 505 15.94 -24.34 12.64
N GLU A 506 17.00 -25.09 12.46
CA GLU A 506 17.28 -26.20 13.35
C GLU A 506 17.78 -25.70 14.70
N GLN A 507 17.12 -26.12 15.77
CA GLN A 507 17.66 -25.94 17.12
C GLN A 507 18.85 -26.89 17.28
N SER A 508 20.07 -26.38 17.28
CA SER A 508 21.19 -27.15 17.82
C SER A 508 20.90 -27.39 19.32
N LYS A 509 20.68 -28.65 19.71
CA LYS A 509 20.73 -29.09 21.10
C LYS A 509 22.19 -28.88 21.59
N GLY A 510 22.46 -27.68 22.09
CA GLY A 510 23.64 -27.41 22.90
C GLY A 510 23.25 -27.63 24.35
N GLY A 511 23.75 -28.69 24.96
CA GLY A 511 23.60 -28.97 26.36
C GLY A 511 24.30 -27.93 27.25
N LEU A 512 23.72 -27.75 28.46
CA LEU A 512 24.16 -27.09 29.70
C LEU A 512 24.45 -25.60 29.60
#